data_daec976ec903723e9e76cd98dfcb0af4
#
_entry.id   daec976ec903723e9e76cd98dfcb0af4
#
_cell.length_a   1.000
_cell.length_b   1.000
_cell.length_c   1.000
_cell.angle_alpha   90.00
_cell.angle_beta   90.00
_cell.angle_gamma   90.00
#
_symmetry.space_group_name_H-M   'P 1'
#
loop_
_entity.id
_entity.type
_entity.pdbx_description
1 polymer ?
#
loop_
_entity_poly.entity_id
_entity_poly.type
_entity_poly.pdbx_seq_one_letter_code
_entity_poly.pdbx_strand_id
1 'polypeptide(L)'
;MKKKILSLVTMLVAVLLVSCGNLTTDEINEKCASGVVLIRNQSYFELRLNNGESFYFTDFNKEEDTFDGWTSERSEIEKNESYGTGFFISDKGLIATNNHVVASKIDEDETKRSL
;
A
#
# COMPACT_ATOMS: atom_id res chain seq x y z
N MET A 1 46.42 18.16 -36.08
CA MET A 1 45.24 17.26 -36.06
C MET A 1 45.01 16.61 -34.69
N LYS A 2 45.97 15.99 -34.04
CA LYS A 2 45.78 15.32 -32.75
C LYS A 2 45.23 16.21 -31.61
N LYS A 3 45.68 17.48 -31.50
CA LYS A 3 45.21 18.44 -30.51
C LYS A 3 43.74 18.86 -30.71
N LYS A 4 43.27 18.96 -31.97
CA LYS A 4 41.90 19.32 -32.30
C LYS A 4 40.93 18.15 -32.00
N ILE A 5 41.36 16.90 -32.24
CA ILE A 5 40.59 15.71 -31.95
C ILE A 5 40.47 15.52 -30.44
N LEU A 6 41.54 15.75 -29.68
CA LEU A 6 41.52 15.68 -28.21
C LEU A 6 40.57 16.70 -27.62
N SER A 7 40.57 17.95 -28.11
CA SER A 7 39.64 19.00 -27.66
C SER A 7 38.17 18.66 -27.95
N LEU A 8 37.90 18.02 -29.11
CA LEU A 8 36.55 17.61 -29.48
C LEU A 8 36.04 16.45 -28.60
N VAL A 9 36.90 15.50 -28.28
CA VAL A 9 36.58 14.38 -27.38
C VAL A 9 36.35 14.87 -25.96
N THR A 10 37.15 15.81 -25.47
CA THR A 10 36.97 16.38 -24.13
C THR A 10 35.63 17.15 -24.02
N MET A 11 35.27 17.89 -25.06
CA MET A 11 34.00 18.62 -25.12
C MET A 11 32.79 17.65 -25.16
N LEU A 12 32.89 16.55 -25.90
CA LEU A 12 31.86 15.53 -25.98
C LEU A 12 31.66 14.83 -24.63
N VAL A 13 32.75 14.47 -23.92
CA VAL A 13 32.69 13.87 -22.60
C VAL A 13 32.10 14.82 -21.58
N ALA A 14 32.43 16.11 -21.64
CA ALA A 14 31.83 17.12 -20.75
C ALA A 14 30.31 17.27 -20.96
N VAL A 15 29.83 17.19 -22.21
CA VAL A 15 28.39 17.23 -22.51
C VAL A 15 27.66 15.98 -22.00
N LEU A 16 28.30 14.81 -22.05
CA LEU A 16 27.71 13.57 -21.53
C LEU A 16 27.64 13.55 -19.99
N LEU A 17 28.55 14.23 -19.29
CA LEU A 17 28.54 14.33 -17.83
C LEU A 17 27.46 15.30 -17.29
N VAL A 18 27.02 16.26 -18.09
CA VAL A 18 25.96 17.19 -17.71
C VAL A 18 24.55 16.62 -17.90
N SER A 19 24.42 15.50 -18.60
CA SER A 19 23.13 14.88 -18.95
C SER A 19 22.47 14.11 -17.78
N CYS A 20 23.14 13.92 -16.64
CA CYS A 20 22.52 13.45 -15.41
C CYS A 20 22.07 14.64 -14.57
N GLY A 21 21.06 15.37 -15.02
CA GLY A 21 20.41 16.40 -14.22
C GLY A 21 19.77 15.73 -13.01
N ASN A 22 20.29 16.00 -11.81
CA ASN A 22 19.60 15.65 -10.59
C ASN A 22 18.28 16.43 -10.57
N LEU A 23 17.16 15.73 -10.61
CA LEU A 23 15.86 16.33 -10.43
C LEU A 23 15.82 16.97 -9.03
N THR A 24 15.32 18.19 -8.94
CA THR A 24 15.04 18.82 -7.66
C THR A 24 13.87 18.12 -6.98
N THR A 25 13.73 18.29 -5.67
CA THR A 25 12.61 17.72 -4.91
C THR A 25 11.26 18.16 -5.49
N ASP A 26 11.17 19.41 -5.93
CA ASP A 26 9.95 19.97 -6.52
C ASP A 26 9.61 19.33 -7.87
N GLU A 27 10.60 19.10 -8.74
CA GLU A 27 10.41 18.40 -10.01
C GLU A 27 10.03 16.94 -9.82
N ILE A 28 10.58 16.27 -8.80
CA ILE A 28 10.19 14.91 -8.44
C ILE A 28 8.74 14.88 -7.95
N ASN A 29 8.37 15.80 -7.06
CA ASN A 29 7.01 15.92 -6.56
C ASN A 29 6.00 16.17 -7.68
N GLU A 30 6.30 17.10 -8.59
CA GLU A 30 5.43 17.44 -9.70
C GLU A 30 5.21 16.26 -10.66
N LYS A 31 6.27 15.52 -10.96
CA LYS A 31 6.20 14.34 -11.84
C LYS A 31 5.55 13.12 -11.20
N CYS A 32 5.72 12.93 -9.90
CA CYS A 32 5.30 11.72 -9.21
C CYS A 32 3.96 11.88 -8.46
N ALA A 33 3.53 13.11 -8.17
CA ALA A 33 2.30 13.35 -7.40
C ALA A 33 1.06 12.73 -8.02
N SER A 34 0.95 12.73 -9.33
CA SER A 34 -0.18 12.11 -10.05
C SER A 34 -0.21 10.58 -9.95
N GLY A 35 0.91 9.96 -9.58
CA GLY A 35 1.01 8.51 -9.39
C GLY A 35 0.71 8.06 -7.95
N VAL A 36 0.55 9.00 -7.01
CA VAL A 36 0.27 8.69 -5.59
C VAL A 36 -1.23 8.62 -5.37
N VAL A 37 -1.68 7.60 -4.66
CA VAL A 37 -3.09 7.37 -4.33
C VAL A 37 -3.28 7.18 -2.83
N LEU A 38 -4.40 7.68 -2.32
CA LEU A 38 -4.88 7.37 -0.98
C LEU A 38 -5.68 6.06 -1.05
N ILE A 39 -5.28 5.08 -0.25
CA ILE A 39 -5.98 3.81 -0.11
C ILE A 39 -6.81 3.89 1.17
N ARG A 40 -8.12 3.71 1.05
CA ARG A 40 -9.03 3.49 2.16
C ARG A 40 -9.39 2.02 2.19
N ASN A 41 -9.00 1.35 3.25
CA ASN A 41 -9.36 -0.03 3.51
C ASN A 41 -10.48 -0.08 4.55
N GLN A 42 -11.55 -0.80 4.25
CA GLN A 42 -12.65 -1.07 5.17
C GLN A 42 -12.74 -2.59 5.33
N SER A 43 -12.65 -3.07 6.56
CA SER A 43 -12.66 -4.48 6.88
C SER A 43 -13.60 -4.81 8.03
N TYR A 44 -14.08 -6.02 8.04
CA TYR A 44 -14.77 -6.68 9.12
C TYR A 44 -14.46 -8.17 9.03
N PHE A 45 -14.78 -8.93 10.05
CA PHE A 45 -14.56 -10.36 10.10
C PHE A 45 -15.88 -11.11 10.05
N GLU A 46 -15.90 -12.24 9.38
CA GLU A 46 -17.03 -13.17 9.33
C GLU A 46 -16.62 -14.50 9.95
N LEU A 47 -17.30 -14.90 11.00
CA LEU A 47 -17.24 -16.24 11.55
C LEU A 47 -18.40 -17.05 11.01
N ARG A 48 -18.09 -18.08 10.22
CA ARG A 48 -19.09 -18.99 9.66
C ARG A 48 -19.12 -20.28 10.42
N LEU A 49 -20.26 -20.59 11.01
CA LEU A 49 -20.48 -21.85 11.73
C LEU A 49 -20.80 -23.02 10.79
N ASN A 50 -20.57 -24.23 11.27
CA ASN A 50 -20.84 -25.46 10.52
C ASN A 50 -22.34 -25.67 10.20
N ASN A 51 -23.25 -25.03 10.95
CA ASN A 51 -24.68 -25.05 10.72
C ASN A 51 -25.15 -24.07 9.62
N GLY A 52 -24.22 -23.28 9.05
CA GLY A 52 -24.47 -22.27 8.01
C GLY A 52 -24.79 -20.88 8.52
N GLU A 53 -24.85 -20.67 9.84
CA GLU A 53 -24.98 -19.34 10.42
C GLU A 53 -23.65 -18.57 10.34
N SER A 54 -23.75 -17.26 10.17
CA SER A 54 -22.60 -16.36 10.18
C SER A 54 -22.78 -15.27 11.23
N PHE A 55 -21.68 -14.93 11.87
CA PHE A 55 -21.58 -13.78 12.78
C PHE A 55 -20.50 -12.86 12.24
N TYR A 56 -20.70 -11.57 12.43
CA TYR A 56 -19.81 -10.53 11.96
C TYR A 56 -19.29 -9.74 13.15
N PHE A 57 -18.02 -9.33 13.10
CA PHE A 57 -17.42 -8.53 14.15
C PHE A 57 -16.39 -7.56 13.55
N THR A 58 -16.22 -6.44 14.23
CA THR A 58 -15.36 -5.34 13.77
C THR A 58 -13.89 -5.64 14.05
N ASP A 59 -13.58 -6.10 15.25
CA ASP A 59 -12.21 -6.38 15.69
C ASP A 59 -12.20 -7.52 16.73
N PHE A 60 -11.01 -8.03 17.01
CA PHE A 60 -10.76 -9.04 18.03
C PHE A 60 -9.73 -8.54 19.03
N ASN A 61 -10.13 -8.38 20.29
CA ASN A 61 -9.24 -8.00 21.36
C ASN A 61 -8.50 -9.22 21.89
N LYS A 62 -7.21 -9.34 21.52
CA LYS A 62 -6.36 -10.47 21.91
C LYS A 62 -6.04 -10.52 23.41
N GLU A 63 -6.05 -9.38 24.09
CA GLU A 63 -5.74 -9.32 25.52
C GLU A 63 -6.89 -9.81 26.38
N GLU A 64 -8.11 -9.53 25.96
CA GLU A 64 -9.34 -9.88 26.66
C GLU A 64 -10.05 -11.11 26.08
N ASP A 65 -9.56 -11.64 24.95
CA ASP A 65 -10.15 -12.75 24.18
C ASP A 65 -11.63 -12.51 23.85
N THR A 66 -11.94 -11.27 23.40
CA THR A 66 -13.30 -10.82 23.10
C THR A 66 -13.45 -10.31 21.67
N PHE A 67 -14.64 -10.51 21.11
CA PHE A 67 -15.03 -9.93 19.83
C PHE A 67 -15.70 -8.59 20.04
N ASP A 68 -15.20 -7.57 19.37
CA ASP A 68 -15.74 -6.23 19.43
C ASP A 68 -16.73 -5.99 18.27
N GLY A 69 -17.86 -5.33 18.61
CA GLY A 69 -18.85 -4.90 17.62
C GLY A 69 -19.54 -6.05 16.88
N TRP A 70 -19.81 -7.19 17.57
CA TRP A 70 -20.41 -8.35 16.91
C TRP A 70 -21.90 -8.18 16.60
N THR A 71 -22.35 -8.74 15.47
CA THR A 71 -23.76 -8.81 15.06
C THR A 71 -24.01 -10.04 14.19
N SER A 72 -25.25 -10.50 14.11
CA SER A 72 -25.70 -11.52 13.15
C SER A 72 -26.07 -10.93 11.78
N GLU A 73 -26.26 -9.60 11.71
CA GLU A 73 -26.72 -8.91 10.50
C GLU A 73 -25.54 -8.20 9.81
N ARG A 74 -25.17 -8.69 8.64
CA ARG A 74 -24.06 -8.13 7.83
C ARG A 74 -24.22 -6.64 7.52
N SER A 75 -25.45 -6.17 7.39
CA SER A 75 -25.76 -4.76 7.09
C SER A 75 -25.51 -3.82 8.24
N GLU A 76 -25.48 -4.34 9.47
CA GLU A 76 -25.34 -3.57 10.70
C GLU A 76 -23.90 -3.53 11.23
N ILE A 77 -22.99 -4.31 10.62
CA ILE A 77 -21.61 -4.36 11.08
C ILE A 77 -20.90 -3.02 10.87
N GLU A 78 -20.34 -2.51 11.94
CA GLU A 78 -19.42 -1.38 11.89
C GLU A 78 -18.07 -1.87 11.32
N LYS A 79 -17.60 -1.17 10.29
CA LYS A 79 -16.37 -1.54 9.59
C LYS A 79 -15.18 -0.87 10.24
N ASN A 80 -14.13 -1.63 10.47
CA ASN A 80 -12.84 -1.07 10.83
C ASN A 80 -12.24 -0.36 9.60
N GLU A 81 -11.80 0.89 9.77
CA GLU A 81 -11.22 1.69 8.69
C GLU A 81 -9.74 1.92 8.91
N SER A 82 -8.98 1.76 7.86
CA SER A 82 -7.58 2.16 7.83
C SER A 82 -7.26 2.88 6.53
N TYR A 83 -6.27 3.74 6.60
CA TYR A 83 -5.81 4.55 5.49
C TYR A 83 -4.33 4.32 5.25
N GLY A 84 -3.93 4.37 4.01
CA GLY A 84 -2.56 4.25 3.62
C GLY A 84 -2.30 4.91 2.27
N THR A 85 -1.05 4.96 1.90
CA THR A 85 -0.62 5.52 0.63
C THR A 85 -0.13 4.40 -0.27
N GLY A 86 -0.46 4.48 -1.54
CA GLY A 86 0.10 3.65 -2.59
C GLY A 86 0.55 4.49 -3.78
N PHE A 87 1.19 3.86 -4.74
CA PHE A 87 1.59 4.51 -5.98
C PHE A 87 1.47 3.54 -7.15
N PHE A 88 1.10 4.06 -8.32
CA PHE A 88 1.02 3.27 -9.53
C PHE A 88 2.41 2.83 -9.98
N ILE A 89 2.55 1.54 -10.29
CA ILE A 89 3.77 0.92 -10.81
C ILE A 89 3.62 0.45 -12.25
N SER A 90 2.44 0.61 -12.84
CA SER A 90 2.18 0.30 -14.24
C SER A 90 1.03 1.13 -14.79
N ASP A 91 0.98 1.22 -16.12
CA ASP A 91 -0.13 1.78 -16.89
C ASP A 91 -1.41 0.92 -16.86
N LYS A 92 -1.31 -0.31 -16.36
CA LYS A 92 -2.42 -1.25 -16.20
C LYS A 92 -3.13 -1.14 -14.84
N GLY A 93 -2.80 -0.13 -14.04
CA GLY A 93 -3.44 0.11 -12.77
C GLY A 93 -2.89 -0.71 -11.60
N LEU A 94 -1.69 -1.30 -11.72
CA LEU A 94 -1.04 -1.95 -10.58
C LEU A 94 -0.54 -0.89 -9.60
N ILE A 95 -0.84 -1.10 -8.32
CA ILE A 95 -0.47 -0.21 -7.23
C ILE A 95 0.44 -0.96 -6.26
N ALA A 96 1.56 -0.35 -5.88
CA ALA A 96 2.37 -0.79 -4.77
C ALA A 96 1.96 -0.05 -3.49
N THR A 97 1.85 -0.78 -2.40
CA THR A 97 1.56 -0.24 -1.07
C THR A 97 2.20 -1.09 0.01
N ASN A 98 2.20 -0.60 1.25
CA ASN A 98 2.68 -1.37 2.39
C ASN A 98 1.71 -2.49 2.79
N ASN A 99 2.24 -3.63 3.21
CA ASN A 99 1.45 -4.79 3.61
C ASN A 99 0.40 -4.45 4.68
N HIS A 100 0.75 -3.64 5.68
CA HIS A 100 -0.16 -3.26 6.77
C HIS A 100 -1.38 -2.44 6.32
N VAL A 101 -1.36 -1.89 5.10
CA VAL A 101 -2.51 -1.15 4.54
C VAL A 101 -3.62 -2.10 4.09
N VAL A 102 -3.25 -3.29 3.60
CA VAL A 102 -4.18 -4.25 2.97
C VAL A 102 -4.27 -5.59 3.69
N ALA A 103 -3.34 -5.91 4.56
CA ALA A 103 -3.34 -7.17 5.29
C ALA A 103 -4.21 -7.09 6.55
N SER A 104 -4.91 -8.18 6.86
CA SER A 104 -5.61 -8.34 8.14
C SER A 104 -4.61 -8.32 9.30
N LYS A 105 -5.00 -7.69 10.40
CA LYS A 105 -4.24 -7.69 11.66
C LYS A 105 -4.48 -8.94 12.50
N ILE A 106 -5.49 -9.73 12.16
CA ILE A 106 -5.89 -10.93 12.90
C ILE A 106 -5.19 -12.14 12.30
N ASP A 107 -4.55 -12.91 13.15
CA ASP A 107 -4.11 -14.26 12.84
C ASP A 107 -5.32 -15.19 12.88
N GLU A 108 -5.73 -15.67 11.71
CA GLU A 108 -6.90 -16.55 11.61
C GLU A 108 -6.73 -17.86 12.40
N ASP A 109 -5.50 -18.38 12.52
CA ASP A 109 -5.23 -19.61 13.24
C ASP A 109 -5.32 -19.41 14.75
N GLU A 110 -4.91 -18.27 15.27
CA GLU A 110 -5.12 -17.92 16.68
C GLU A 110 -6.61 -17.75 17.01
N THR A 111 -7.32 -17.00 16.16
CA THR A 111 -8.75 -16.73 16.35
C THR A 111 -9.57 -18.01 16.36
N LYS A 112 -9.25 -18.98 15.48
CA LYS A 112 -9.94 -20.30 15.44
C LYS A 112 -9.67 -21.17 16.66
N ARG A 113 -8.60 -20.95 17.42
CA ARG A 113 -8.31 -21.70 18.65
C ARG A 113 -9.06 -21.15 19.87
N SER A 114 -9.50 -19.90 19.81
CA SER A 114 -10.25 -19.22 20.87
C SER A 114 -11.77 -19.47 20.79
N LEU A 115 -12.24 -20.18 19.77
CA LEU A 115 -13.63 -20.56 19.53
C LEU A 115 -13.87 -22.02 19.91
#